data_fcd643dadc064d76df8aad5cefd653c3
#
_entry.id   fcd643dadc064d76df8aad5cefd653c3
#
_cell.length_a   1.000
_cell.length_b   1.000
_cell.length_c   1.000
_cell.angle_alpha   90.00
_cell.angle_beta   90.00
_cell.angle_gamma   90.00
#
_symmetry.space_group_name_H-M   'P 1'
#
loop_
_entity.id
_entity.type
_entity.pdbx_description
1 polymer ?
#
loop_
_entity_poly.entity_id
_entity_poly.type
_entity_poly.pdbx_seq_one_letter_code
_entity_poly.pdbx_strand_id
1 'polypeptide(L)'
;MVLKETIEYYRSNRGTTYCVMLDATKAFDRVQYCKLFRKLIDRKLPLVIIRFLLNMYTMHQTHVEWNGAYSQWFDVRNGVKQGGVLSPVLFCVYIDGLLNALSASGVGCHIGYMFVGALAYADDIVLVSPTAHAIYA
;
A
#
# COMPACT_ATOMS: atom_id res chain seq x y z
N MET A 1 -6.71 8.15 -13.08
CA MET A 1 -6.12 8.67 -14.30
C MET A 1 -5.30 7.61 -15.00
N VAL A 2 -4.22 7.09 -14.44
CA VAL A 2 -3.37 6.04 -15.09
C VAL A 2 -4.17 4.81 -15.52
N LEU A 3 -5.07 4.28 -14.69
CA LEU A 3 -5.91 3.13 -15.05
C LEU A 3 -6.75 3.37 -16.31
N LYS A 4 -7.41 4.55 -16.38
CA LYS A 4 -8.22 4.93 -17.54
C LYS A 4 -7.37 5.00 -18.80
N GLU A 5 -6.21 5.65 -18.72
CA GLU A 5 -5.27 5.77 -19.84
C GLU A 5 -4.74 4.42 -20.29
N THR A 6 -4.45 3.51 -19.34
CA THR A 6 -4.05 2.14 -19.65
C THR A 6 -5.12 1.39 -20.42
N ILE A 7 -6.37 1.45 -19.95
CA ILE A 7 -7.51 0.79 -20.62
C ILE A 7 -7.74 1.39 -22.03
N GLU A 8 -7.68 2.71 -22.16
CA GLU A 8 -7.84 3.37 -23.46
C GLU A 8 -6.71 3.02 -24.43
N TYR A 9 -5.47 2.95 -23.96
CA TYR A 9 -4.32 2.52 -24.76
C TYR A 9 -4.50 1.11 -25.34
N TYR A 10 -4.87 0.14 -24.49
CA TYR A 10 -5.09 -1.23 -24.97
C TYR A 10 -6.30 -1.35 -25.88
N ARG A 11 -7.38 -0.62 -25.58
CA ARG A 11 -8.59 -0.60 -26.42
C ARG A 11 -8.31 0.01 -27.80
N SER A 12 -7.56 1.09 -27.89
CA SER A 12 -7.20 1.72 -29.18
C SER A 12 -6.31 0.81 -30.04
N ASN A 13 -5.53 -0.06 -29.41
CA ASN A 13 -4.72 -1.08 -30.08
C ASN A 13 -5.45 -2.41 -30.27
N ARG A 14 -6.79 -2.43 -30.21
CA ARG A 14 -7.64 -3.62 -30.34
C ARG A 14 -7.33 -4.75 -29.34
N GLY A 15 -6.72 -4.40 -28.20
CA GLY A 15 -6.44 -5.31 -27.11
C GLY A 15 -7.58 -5.36 -26.10
N THR A 16 -7.55 -6.40 -25.27
CA THR A 16 -8.44 -6.55 -24.09
C THR A 16 -7.64 -6.28 -22.83
N THR A 17 -8.29 -5.72 -21.83
CA THR A 17 -7.72 -5.52 -20.49
C THR A 17 -8.58 -6.21 -19.45
N TYR A 18 -7.94 -6.97 -18.59
CA TYR A 18 -8.55 -7.59 -17.41
C TYR A 18 -8.08 -6.83 -16.19
N CYS A 19 -9.02 -6.44 -15.32
CA CYS A 19 -8.74 -5.70 -14.10
C CYS A 19 -9.24 -6.50 -12.90
N VAL A 20 -8.41 -6.64 -11.88
CA VAL A 20 -8.79 -7.20 -10.58
C VAL A 20 -8.53 -6.15 -9.52
N MET A 21 -9.56 -5.82 -8.76
CA MET A 21 -9.46 -4.92 -7.62
C MET A 21 -9.23 -5.74 -6.36
N LEU A 22 -8.16 -5.43 -5.64
CA LEU A 22 -7.81 -6.05 -4.37
C LEU A 22 -8.09 -5.05 -3.26
N ASP A 23 -9.02 -5.39 -2.39
CA ASP A 23 -9.32 -4.65 -1.16
C ASP A 23 -8.65 -5.36 0.02
N ALA A 24 -7.71 -4.69 0.65
CA ALA A 24 -6.99 -5.25 1.78
C ALA A 24 -7.73 -4.95 3.08
N THR A 25 -8.45 -5.93 3.59
CA THR A 25 -9.18 -5.80 4.86
C THR A 25 -8.28 -5.32 6.00
N LYS A 26 -8.60 -4.15 6.56
CA LYS A 26 -7.87 -3.50 7.66
C LYS A 26 -6.38 -3.28 7.31
N ALA A 27 -6.09 -2.87 6.07
CA ALA A 27 -4.73 -2.72 5.56
C ALA A 27 -3.84 -1.86 6.48
N PHE A 28 -4.35 -0.68 6.88
CA PHE A 28 -3.63 0.24 7.77
C PHE A 28 -3.40 -0.36 9.17
N ASP A 29 -4.36 -1.10 9.71
CA ASP A 29 -4.28 -1.69 11.06
C ASP A 29 -3.30 -2.87 11.11
N ARG A 30 -2.99 -3.48 9.96
CA ARG A 30 -2.11 -4.67 9.86
C ARG A 30 -0.66 -4.35 9.55
N VAL A 31 -0.29 -3.08 9.45
CA VAL A 31 1.11 -2.67 9.22
C VAL A 31 1.97 -3.08 10.41
N GLN A 32 2.95 -3.95 10.17
CA GLN A 32 3.89 -4.41 11.20
C GLN A 32 5.04 -3.41 11.34
N TYR A 33 5.25 -2.85 12.53
CA TYR A 33 6.27 -1.83 12.77
C TYR A 33 7.68 -2.29 12.43
N CYS A 34 8.06 -3.50 12.80
CA CYS A 34 9.39 -4.03 12.50
C CYS A 34 9.68 -4.06 10.99
N LYS A 35 8.70 -4.44 10.16
CA LYS A 35 8.84 -4.46 8.71
C LYS A 35 8.85 -3.03 8.13
N LEU A 36 7.98 -2.15 8.63
CA LEU A 36 7.93 -0.76 8.18
C LEU A 36 9.26 -0.05 8.46
N PHE A 37 9.73 -0.10 9.71
CA PHE A 37 10.96 0.60 10.11
C PHE A 37 12.20 0.05 9.40
N ARG A 38 12.26 -1.27 9.15
CA ARG A 38 13.32 -1.86 8.32
C ARG A 38 13.36 -1.23 6.92
N LYS A 39 12.19 -1.12 6.26
CA LYS A 39 12.10 -0.47 4.94
C LYS A 39 12.48 1.01 4.96
N LEU A 40 12.16 1.74 6.02
CA LEU A 40 12.57 3.14 6.19
C LEU A 40 14.10 3.27 6.34
N ILE A 41 14.73 2.33 7.07
CA ILE A 41 16.19 2.25 7.20
C ILE A 41 16.84 1.92 5.85
N ASP A 42 16.33 0.93 5.14
CA ASP A 42 16.83 0.50 3.83
C ASP A 42 16.76 1.65 2.79
N ARG A 43 15.76 2.52 2.92
CA ARG A 43 15.61 3.76 2.14
C ARG A 43 16.53 4.92 2.60
N LYS A 44 17.41 4.67 3.57
CA LYS A 44 18.39 5.65 4.09
C LYS A 44 17.74 6.94 4.63
N LEU A 45 16.55 6.84 5.22
CA LEU A 45 15.98 7.98 5.93
C LEU A 45 16.91 8.40 7.08
N PRO A 46 17.02 9.71 7.38
CA PRO A 46 17.80 10.18 8.52
C PRO A 46 17.36 9.51 9.82
N LEU A 47 18.32 9.02 10.61
CA LEU A 47 18.06 8.31 11.86
C LEU A 47 17.20 9.10 12.86
N VAL A 48 17.32 10.42 12.84
CA VAL A 48 16.49 11.32 13.68
C VAL A 48 15.01 11.16 13.34
N ILE A 49 14.67 11.10 12.04
CA ILE A 49 13.28 10.91 11.59
C ILE A 49 12.79 9.52 11.95
N ILE A 50 13.62 8.49 11.73
CA ILE A 50 13.27 7.10 12.07
C ILE A 50 12.99 6.98 13.57
N ARG A 51 13.87 7.55 14.43
CA ARG A 51 13.68 7.55 15.88
C ARG A 51 12.41 8.28 16.30
N PHE A 52 12.14 9.44 15.70
CA PHE A 52 10.91 10.19 15.96
C PHE A 52 9.65 9.36 15.62
N LEU A 53 9.61 8.78 14.42
CA LEU A 53 8.50 7.92 13.99
C LEU A 53 8.37 6.69 14.88
N LEU A 54 9.49 6.04 15.24
CA LEU A 54 9.50 4.89 16.13
C LEU A 54 8.82 5.22 17.45
N ASN A 55 9.26 6.29 18.12
CA ASN A 55 8.68 6.73 19.39
C ASN A 55 7.18 7.06 19.24
N MET A 56 6.81 7.76 18.15
CA MET A 56 5.42 8.14 17.88
C MET A 56 4.49 6.93 17.72
N TYR A 57 4.98 5.83 17.15
CA TYR A 57 4.17 4.64 16.90
C TYR A 57 4.26 3.60 18.03
N THR A 58 5.42 3.43 18.67
CA THR A 58 5.61 2.40 19.72
C THR A 58 5.16 2.84 21.10
N MET A 59 5.12 4.14 21.35
CA MET A 59 4.65 4.70 22.63
C MET A 59 3.20 5.20 22.56
N HIS A 60 2.46 4.76 21.56
CA HIS A 60 1.09 5.19 21.36
C HIS A 60 0.11 4.33 22.14
N GLN A 61 -0.62 4.98 23.04
CA GLN A 61 -1.76 4.39 23.75
C GLN A 61 -3.07 5.00 23.26
N THR A 62 -4.13 4.25 23.32
CA THR A 62 -5.47 4.71 23.00
C THR A 62 -6.50 4.13 23.96
N HIS A 63 -7.66 4.72 23.98
CA HIS A 63 -8.83 4.22 24.69
C HIS A 63 -10.06 4.38 23.80
N VAL A 64 -11.10 3.66 24.11
CA VAL A 64 -12.40 3.76 23.43
C VAL A 64 -13.31 4.65 24.27
N GLU A 65 -13.93 5.62 23.60
CA GLU A 65 -15.00 6.43 24.17
C GLU A 65 -16.33 5.97 23.56
N TRP A 66 -17.29 5.65 24.42
CA TRP A 66 -18.63 5.26 24.00
C TRP A 66 -19.67 5.86 24.95
N ASN A 67 -20.53 6.71 24.43
CA ASN A 67 -21.62 7.34 25.18
C ASN A 67 -21.17 7.98 26.51
N GLY A 68 -20.03 8.68 26.49
CA GLY A 68 -19.47 9.35 27.68
C GLY A 68 -18.71 8.43 28.65
N ALA A 69 -18.66 7.12 28.38
CA ALA A 69 -17.83 6.18 29.14
C ALA A 69 -16.51 5.90 28.40
N TYR A 70 -15.44 5.72 29.18
CA TYR A 70 -14.09 5.47 28.65
C TYR A 70 -13.61 4.06 29.04
N SER A 71 -12.99 3.37 28.11
CA SER A 71 -12.24 2.14 28.41
C SER A 71 -10.94 2.42 29.14
N GLN A 72 -10.30 1.38 29.64
CA GLN A 72 -8.89 1.48 30.05
C GLN A 72 -7.99 1.78 28.83
N TRP A 73 -6.84 2.44 29.09
CA TRP A 73 -5.84 2.69 28.09
C TRP A 73 -5.17 1.37 27.66
N PHE A 74 -4.94 1.21 26.38
CA PHE A 74 -4.22 0.07 25.84
C PHE A 74 -3.22 0.47 24.76
N ASP A 75 -2.15 -0.31 24.64
CA ASP A 75 -1.08 -0.06 23.67
C ASP A 75 -1.50 -0.44 22.27
N VAL A 76 -1.20 0.42 21.30
CA VAL A 76 -1.34 0.11 19.87
C VAL A 76 -0.03 -0.46 19.36
N ARG A 77 -0.01 -1.75 19.05
CA ARG A 77 1.20 -2.51 18.70
C ARG A 77 1.45 -2.67 17.21
N ASN A 78 0.46 -2.38 16.38
CA ASN A 78 0.52 -2.47 14.92
C ASN A 78 -0.32 -1.35 14.30
N GLY A 79 -0.14 -1.17 12.99
CA GLY A 79 -0.97 -0.27 12.21
C GLY A 79 -0.46 1.16 12.14
N VAL A 80 -0.87 1.84 11.08
CA VAL A 80 -0.69 3.28 10.93
C VAL A 80 -2.02 3.98 11.21
N LYS A 81 -1.95 5.19 11.77
CA LYS A 81 -3.16 5.92 12.22
C LYS A 81 -4.10 6.23 11.05
N GLN A 82 -5.32 5.71 11.10
CA GLN A 82 -6.37 6.12 10.16
C GLN A 82 -6.63 7.62 10.29
N GLY A 83 -6.65 8.33 9.15
CA GLY A 83 -6.75 9.79 9.12
C GLY A 83 -5.44 10.54 9.42
N GLY A 84 -4.36 9.84 9.73
CA GLY A 84 -3.04 10.47 9.90
C GLY A 84 -2.43 10.90 8.57
N VAL A 85 -1.89 12.11 8.49
CA VAL A 85 -1.28 12.67 7.26
C VAL A 85 -0.13 11.81 6.73
N LEU A 86 0.65 11.18 7.61
CA LEU A 86 1.77 10.32 7.22
C LEU A 86 1.35 8.88 6.88
N SER A 87 0.17 8.44 7.29
CA SER A 87 -0.24 7.04 7.17
C SER A 87 -0.29 6.54 5.74
N PRO A 88 -0.82 7.27 4.74
CA PRO A 88 -0.78 6.84 3.35
C PRO A 88 0.66 6.68 2.82
N VAL A 89 1.56 7.60 3.18
CA VAL A 89 2.96 7.56 2.76
C VAL A 89 3.68 6.34 3.36
N LEU A 90 3.50 6.11 4.67
CA LEU A 90 4.10 4.97 5.37
C LEU A 90 3.54 3.64 4.85
N PHE A 91 2.26 3.60 4.51
CA PHE A 91 1.65 2.43 3.91
C PHE A 91 2.20 2.16 2.50
N CYS A 92 2.35 3.18 1.65
CA CYS A 92 3.01 3.04 0.35
C CYS A 92 4.44 2.47 0.49
N VAL A 93 5.24 2.96 1.46
CA VAL A 93 6.55 2.38 1.76
C VAL A 93 6.44 0.93 2.20
N TYR A 94 5.42 0.59 2.99
CA TYR A 94 5.21 -0.76 3.48
C TYR A 94 4.92 -1.76 2.36
N ILE A 95 4.06 -1.41 1.39
CA ILE A 95 3.68 -2.27 0.26
C ILE A 95 4.63 -2.21 -0.94
N ASP A 96 5.55 -1.26 -0.97
CA ASP A 96 6.48 -1.03 -2.09
C ASP A 96 7.21 -2.31 -2.56
N GLY A 97 7.61 -3.17 -1.63
CA GLY A 97 8.23 -4.45 -1.97
C GLY A 97 7.32 -5.40 -2.77
N LEU A 98 6.01 -5.37 -2.52
CA LEU A 98 5.02 -6.12 -3.29
C LEU A 98 4.91 -5.54 -4.71
N LEU A 99 4.78 -4.23 -4.84
CA LEU A 99 4.66 -3.56 -6.14
C LEU A 99 5.92 -3.77 -6.99
N ASN A 100 7.10 -3.72 -6.37
CA ASN A 100 8.37 -3.99 -7.05
C ASN A 100 8.46 -5.46 -7.50
N ALA A 101 8.01 -6.41 -6.68
CA ALA A 101 7.97 -7.83 -7.07
C ALA A 101 7.02 -8.07 -8.24
N LEU A 102 5.83 -7.45 -8.23
CA LEU A 102 4.89 -7.51 -9.35
C LEU A 102 5.49 -6.91 -10.63
N SER A 103 6.14 -5.77 -10.52
CA SER A 103 6.83 -5.16 -11.66
C SER A 103 7.96 -6.04 -12.20
N ALA A 104 8.74 -6.65 -11.30
CA ALA A 104 9.85 -7.53 -11.68
C ALA A 104 9.41 -8.86 -12.30
N SER A 105 8.17 -9.31 -12.02
CA SER A 105 7.62 -10.52 -12.62
C SER A 105 7.44 -10.41 -14.14
N GLY A 106 7.35 -9.19 -14.68
CA GLY A 106 7.05 -8.93 -16.09
C GLY A 106 5.63 -9.29 -16.51
N VAL A 107 4.80 -9.75 -15.57
CA VAL A 107 3.40 -10.14 -15.83
C VAL A 107 2.49 -8.95 -15.59
N GLY A 108 1.67 -8.61 -16.58
CA GLY A 108 0.74 -7.48 -16.50
C GLY A 108 0.84 -6.54 -17.71
N CYS A 109 0.09 -5.45 -17.65
CA CYS A 109 0.09 -4.46 -18.72
C CYS A 109 1.34 -3.60 -18.71
N HIS A 110 1.81 -3.24 -19.91
CA HIS A 110 2.90 -2.28 -20.13
C HIS A 110 2.48 -1.25 -21.17
N ILE A 111 2.95 -0.03 -21.02
CA ILE A 111 2.88 1.02 -22.05
C ILE A 111 4.33 1.39 -22.41
N GLY A 112 4.78 0.93 -23.57
CA GLY A 112 6.19 0.96 -23.91
C GLY A 112 7.01 0.14 -22.91
N TYR A 113 7.97 0.77 -22.26
CA TYR A 113 8.80 0.14 -21.20
C TYR A 113 8.23 0.32 -19.78
N MET A 114 7.13 1.06 -19.63
CA MET A 114 6.57 1.34 -18.33
C MET A 114 5.62 0.22 -17.92
N PHE A 115 5.87 -0.40 -16.77
CA PHE A 115 4.94 -1.33 -16.15
C PHE A 115 3.73 -0.58 -15.58
N VAL A 116 2.54 -0.97 -15.98
CA VAL A 116 1.25 -0.44 -15.51
C VAL A 116 0.31 -1.56 -15.06
N GLY A 117 0.88 -2.76 -14.83
CA GLY A 117 0.14 -3.97 -14.44
C GLY A 117 -0.27 -3.99 -12.97
N ALA A 118 0.26 -3.13 -12.12
CA ALA A 118 -0.18 -2.97 -10.74
C ALA A 118 -0.22 -1.48 -10.39
N LEU A 119 -1.39 -1.02 -9.98
CA LEU A 119 -1.63 0.35 -9.56
C LEU A 119 -2.12 0.34 -8.11
N ALA A 120 -1.49 1.12 -7.25
CA ALA A 120 -1.88 1.23 -5.85
C ALA A 120 -2.25 2.67 -5.50
N TYR A 121 -3.34 2.83 -4.78
CA TYR A 121 -3.75 4.08 -4.18
C TYR A 121 -4.19 3.82 -2.73
N ALA A 122 -3.35 4.18 -1.79
CA ALA A 122 -3.48 3.77 -0.39
C ALA A 122 -3.60 2.25 -0.27
N ASP A 123 -4.70 1.74 0.27
CA ASP A 123 -5.00 0.32 0.45
C ASP A 123 -5.65 -0.35 -0.78
N ASP A 124 -6.15 0.43 -1.72
CA ASP A 124 -6.71 -0.07 -2.97
C ASP A 124 -5.60 -0.44 -3.95
N ILE A 125 -5.57 -1.69 -4.38
CA ILE A 125 -4.64 -2.18 -5.40
C ILE A 125 -5.44 -2.70 -6.58
N VAL A 126 -5.07 -2.26 -7.78
CA VAL A 126 -5.66 -2.75 -9.04
C VAL A 126 -4.58 -3.45 -9.83
N LEU A 127 -4.82 -4.73 -10.14
CA LEU A 127 -3.99 -5.49 -11.07
C LEU A 127 -4.60 -5.38 -12.47
N VAL A 128 -3.78 -5.10 -13.46
CA VAL A 128 -4.19 -4.89 -14.85
C VAL A 128 -3.35 -5.78 -15.76
N SER A 129 -4.02 -6.62 -16.57
CA SER A 129 -3.35 -7.55 -17.46
C SER A 129 -4.02 -7.63 -18.83
N PRO A 130 -3.27 -7.90 -19.91
CA PRO A 130 -3.84 -8.12 -21.24
C PRO A 130 -4.50 -9.50 -21.40
N THR A 131 -4.30 -10.43 -20.48
CA THR A 131 -4.88 -11.77 -20.50
C THR A 131 -5.44 -12.16 -19.13
N ALA A 132 -6.54 -12.93 -19.11
CA ALA A 132 -7.09 -13.45 -17.85
C ALA A 132 -6.11 -14.39 -17.14
N HIS A 133 -5.36 -15.21 -17.89
CA HIS A 133 -4.38 -16.15 -17.33
C HIS A 133 -3.28 -15.44 -16.52
N ALA A 134 -2.79 -14.32 -17.00
CA ALA A 134 -1.74 -13.57 -16.33
C ALA A 134 -2.17 -12.92 -14.99
N ILE A 135 -3.46 -12.88 -14.68
CA ILE A 135 -3.96 -12.43 -13.37
C ILE A 135 -3.85 -13.54 -12.32
N TYR A 136 -3.83 -14.80 -12.74
CA TYR A 136 -3.77 -15.95 -11.85
C TYR A 136 -2.37 -16.56 -11.74
N ALA A 137 -1.42 -16.04 -12.50
CA ALA A 137 -0.02 -16.46 -12.48
C ALA A 137 0.76 -15.78 -11.34
#